data_e5ba1421d9bd39ee4680df7fecfc5548
#
_entry.id   e5ba1421d9bd39ee4680df7fecfc5548
#
_cell.length_a   1.000
_cell.length_b   1.000
_cell.length_c   1.000
_cell.angle_alpha   90.00
_cell.angle_beta   90.00
_cell.angle_gamma   90.00
#
_symmetry.space_group_name_H-M   'P 1'
#
loop_
_entity.id
_entity.type
_entity.pdbx_description
1 polymer ?
#
loop_
_entity_poly.entity_id
_entity_poly.type
_entity_poly.pdbx_seq_one_letter_code
_entity_poly.pdbx_strand_id
1 'polypeptide(L)'
;MKKKILGMVLTVAMAAALAGCGGKSSSAAKAQPDDKGNYLVNGSFEEADFTGWTVTNVDDVTEELDIYTRDTDCFEGVQSLHFYSGSNDVNFTAEQTVNGLEEGTYKLTAHIQGDAAGDENAEVYFYAVVNGEQVKVDGELNGYVNWYTAELP
;
A
#
# COMPACT_ATOMS: atom_id res chain seq x y z
N MET A 1 -7.07 26.19 9.35
CA MET A 1 -6.82 24.85 9.89
C MET A 1 -6.41 23.96 8.73
N LYS A 2 -5.16 23.52 8.66
CA LYS A 2 -4.68 22.62 7.62
C LYS A 2 -5.18 21.23 7.99
N LYS A 3 -5.89 20.55 7.09
CA LYS A 3 -6.25 19.15 7.25
C LYS A 3 -4.98 18.33 7.14
N LYS A 4 -4.67 17.59 8.16
CA LYS A 4 -3.58 16.61 8.18
C LYS A 4 -4.13 15.32 7.55
N ILE A 5 -3.57 14.90 6.45
CA ILE A 5 -3.95 13.66 5.77
C ILE A 5 -2.76 12.73 5.88
N LEU A 6 -2.87 11.74 6.76
CA LEU A 6 -1.97 10.61 6.78
C LEU A 6 -2.59 9.54 5.88
N GLY A 7 -2.19 9.48 4.63
CA GLY A 7 -2.71 8.54 3.66
C GLY A 7 -1.68 7.46 3.34
N MET A 8 -1.83 6.26 3.88
CA MET A 8 -1.19 5.11 3.28
C MET A 8 -2.11 4.55 2.19
N VAL A 9 -1.66 4.63 0.96
CA VAL A 9 -2.45 4.30 -0.20
C VAL A 9 -1.82 3.09 -0.89
N LEU A 10 -2.52 1.98 -0.91
CA LEU A 10 -2.13 0.82 -1.70
C LEU A 10 -3.00 0.78 -2.97
N THR A 11 -2.44 1.21 -4.10
CA THR A 11 -3.16 1.15 -5.38
C THR A 11 -2.84 -0.14 -6.11
N VAL A 12 -3.82 -0.99 -6.26
CA VAL A 12 -3.78 -2.09 -7.24
C VAL A 12 -4.56 -1.62 -8.48
N ALA A 13 -3.86 -1.12 -9.49
CA ALA A 13 -4.48 -0.76 -10.75
C ALA A 13 -4.57 -1.99 -11.66
N MET A 14 -5.76 -2.54 -11.83
CA MET A 14 -6.03 -3.56 -12.86
C MET A 14 -6.32 -2.85 -14.18
N ALA A 15 -5.37 -2.86 -15.10
CA ALA A 15 -5.61 -2.46 -16.47
C ALA A 15 -6.15 -3.65 -17.26
N ALA A 16 -7.48 -3.75 -17.41
CA ALA A 16 -8.08 -4.60 -18.42
C ALA A 16 -7.82 -3.97 -19.78
N ALA A 17 -6.95 -4.57 -20.59
CA ALA A 17 -6.75 -4.16 -21.97
C ALA A 17 -8.01 -4.50 -22.79
N LEU A 18 -8.84 -3.50 -23.10
CA LEU A 18 -9.87 -3.63 -24.13
C LEU A 18 -9.18 -3.86 -25.46
N ALA A 19 -9.37 -5.03 -26.03
CA ALA A 19 -8.89 -5.37 -27.35
C ALA A 19 -9.62 -4.52 -28.40
N GLY A 20 -9.00 -3.38 -28.75
CA GLY A 20 -9.31 -2.62 -29.97
C GLY A 20 -8.67 -3.33 -31.17
N CYS A 21 -9.45 -3.61 -32.18
CA CYS A 21 -9.09 -4.31 -33.40
C CYS A 21 -7.92 -3.65 -34.15
N GLY A 22 -6.85 -4.42 -34.48
CA GLY A 22 -5.91 -4.09 -35.55
C GLY A 22 -4.49 -3.73 -35.10
N GLY A 23 -3.65 -4.72 -34.86
CA GLY A 23 -2.20 -4.57 -34.67
C GLY A 23 -1.68 -5.69 -33.77
N LYS A 24 -0.55 -6.28 -34.11
CA LYS A 24 0.07 -7.41 -33.41
C LYS A 24 -0.05 -7.27 -31.89
N SER A 25 -0.93 -8.08 -31.32
CA SER A 25 -1.13 -8.19 -29.89
C SER A 25 0.14 -8.82 -29.28
N SER A 26 0.98 -8.01 -28.64
CA SER A 26 1.81 -8.54 -27.59
C SER A 26 0.87 -8.86 -26.44
N SER A 27 0.56 -10.13 -26.21
CA SER A 27 -0.18 -10.53 -25.02
C SER A 27 0.64 -10.04 -23.80
N ALA A 28 0.05 -9.14 -23.03
CA ALA A 28 0.67 -8.77 -21.75
C ALA A 28 0.95 -10.06 -20.97
N ALA A 29 2.12 -10.13 -20.36
CA ALA A 29 2.44 -11.28 -19.52
C ALA A 29 1.41 -11.38 -18.40
N LYS A 30 0.93 -12.59 -18.13
CA LYS A 30 0.01 -12.83 -17.02
C LYS A 30 0.74 -12.60 -15.71
N ALA A 31 0.06 -11.94 -14.77
CA ALA A 31 0.54 -11.86 -13.40
C ALA A 31 0.70 -13.27 -12.82
N GLN A 32 1.77 -13.49 -12.11
CA GLN A 32 2.03 -14.73 -11.39
C GLN A 32 2.14 -14.40 -9.90
N PRO A 33 1.44 -15.13 -9.04
CA PRO A 33 1.61 -14.96 -7.61
C PRO A 33 2.98 -15.52 -7.16
N ASP A 34 3.44 -15.05 -6.03
CA ASP A 34 4.54 -15.68 -5.32
C ASP A 34 4.13 -17.05 -4.71
N ASP A 35 5.05 -17.71 -4.02
CA ASP A 35 4.81 -19.02 -3.39
C ASP A 35 3.73 -18.98 -2.28
N LYS A 36 3.38 -17.80 -1.79
CA LYS A 36 2.30 -17.57 -0.81
C LYS A 36 0.97 -17.19 -1.47
N GLY A 37 0.95 -17.04 -2.79
CA GLY A 37 -0.22 -16.62 -3.55
C GLY A 37 -0.41 -15.10 -3.63
N ASN A 38 0.59 -14.32 -3.23
CA ASN A 38 0.54 -12.86 -3.27
C ASN A 38 0.99 -12.34 -4.64
N TYR A 39 0.25 -11.40 -5.20
CA TYR A 39 0.55 -10.74 -6.47
C TYR A 39 1.35 -9.45 -6.32
N LEU A 40 1.49 -8.95 -5.09
CA LEU A 40 2.29 -7.76 -4.83
C LEU A 40 3.78 -8.11 -4.78
N VAL A 41 4.58 -7.34 -5.48
CA VAL A 41 6.03 -7.41 -5.39
C VAL A 41 6.46 -6.70 -4.11
N ASN A 42 7.32 -7.34 -3.32
CA ASN A 42 7.80 -6.76 -2.06
C ASN A 42 6.65 -6.26 -1.15
N GLY A 43 5.58 -7.05 -1.05
CA GLY A 43 4.36 -6.67 -0.31
C GLY A 43 4.59 -6.49 1.19
N SER A 44 5.62 -7.14 1.75
CA SER A 44 6.04 -7.03 3.16
C SER A 44 7.28 -6.14 3.36
N PHE A 45 7.79 -5.49 2.29
CA PHE A 45 8.96 -4.61 2.31
C PHE A 45 10.28 -5.29 2.69
N GLU A 46 10.40 -6.60 2.50
CA GLU A 46 11.59 -7.38 2.84
C GLU A 46 12.81 -7.12 1.94
N GLU A 47 12.65 -6.40 0.83
CA GLU A 47 13.76 -6.01 -0.06
C GLU A 47 14.62 -4.86 0.48
N ALA A 48 14.35 -4.38 1.69
CA ALA A 48 15.04 -3.27 2.34
C ALA A 48 14.97 -1.92 1.60
N ASP A 49 14.04 -1.80 0.67
CA ASP A 49 13.75 -0.59 -0.09
C ASP A 49 12.28 -0.60 -0.57
N PHE A 50 11.93 0.37 -1.40
CA PHE A 50 10.59 0.47 -1.99
C PHE A 50 10.48 -0.23 -3.36
N THR A 51 11.30 -1.25 -3.64
CA THR A 51 11.22 -2.01 -4.90
C THR A 51 9.78 -2.48 -5.16
N GLY A 52 9.29 -2.19 -6.35
CA GLY A 52 7.91 -2.50 -6.75
C GLY A 52 6.88 -1.45 -6.36
N TRP A 53 7.21 -0.52 -5.49
CA TRP A 53 6.31 0.51 -4.99
C TRP A 53 6.66 1.90 -5.54
N THR A 54 5.65 2.66 -5.87
CA THR A 54 5.76 4.10 -6.11
C THR A 54 5.37 4.80 -4.81
N VAL A 55 6.35 5.37 -4.15
CA VAL A 55 6.14 6.13 -2.91
C VAL A 55 6.19 7.60 -3.23
N THR A 56 5.11 8.31 -2.89
CA THR A 56 5.02 9.76 -3.05
C THR A 56 4.91 10.37 -1.66
N ASN A 57 5.92 11.12 -1.25
CA ASN A 57 5.91 11.89 -0.02
C ASN A 57 5.50 13.32 -0.35
N VAL A 58 4.33 13.74 0.08
CA VAL A 58 3.71 15.00 -0.35
C VAL A 58 4.43 16.21 0.24
N ASP A 59 4.94 16.08 1.44
CA ASP A 59 5.58 17.19 2.17
C ASP A 59 7.11 17.12 2.12
N ASP A 60 7.67 16.20 1.31
CA ASP A 60 9.12 15.96 1.12
C ASP A 60 9.88 15.69 2.44
N VAL A 61 9.21 15.04 3.38
CA VAL A 61 9.77 14.71 4.70
C VAL A 61 10.35 13.31 4.64
N THR A 62 11.36 13.12 3.81
CA THR A 62 11.95 11.80 3.50
C THR A 62 12.56 11.09 4.70
N GLU A 63 12.97 11.82 5.73
CA GLU A 63 13.51 11.25 6.97
C GLU A 63 12.46 10.57 7.84
N GLU A 64 11.20 10.77 7.53
CA GLU A 64 10.05 10.28 8.29
C GLU A 64 9.37 9.06 7.66
N LEU A 65 9.92 8.57 6.55
CA LEU A 65 9.41 7.42 5.81
C LEU A 65 10.58 6.53 5.38
N ASP A 66 10.71 5.36 5.98
CA ASP A 66 11.82 4.43 5.76
C ASP A 66 11.40 2.96 5.85
N ILE A 67 12.35 2.05 5.64
CA ILE A 67 12.20 0.62 5.91
C ILE A 67 12.81 0.32 7.27
N TYR A 68 12.03 -0.25 8.15
CA TYR A 68 12.38 -0.46 9.55
C TYR A 68 12.58 -1.94 9.86
N THR A 69 13.51 -2.25 10.76
CA THR A 69 13.95 -3.62 11.09
C THR A 69 13.78 -3.97 12.56
N ARG A 70 12.83 -3.33 13.24
CA ARG A 70 12.56 -3.62 14.65
C ARG A 70 11.49 -4.70 14.75
N ASP A 71 11.74 -5.78 15.49
CA ASP A 71 10.83 -6.93 15.63
C ASP A 71 9.40 -6.56 16.04
N THR A 72 9.23 -5.52 16.87
CA THR A 72 7.90 -5.05 17.30
C THR A 72 7.14 -4.30 16.20
N ASP A 73 7.85 -3.86 15.16
CA ASP A 73 7.31 -3.01 14.10
C ASP A 73 7.11 -3.80 12.79
N CYS A 74 7.33 -5.12 12.82
CA CYS A 74 7.08 -6.02 11.70
C CYS A 74 5.90 -6.93 12.02
N PHE A 75 4.90 -6.99 11.14
CA PHE A 75 3.79 -7.93 11.27
C PHE A 75 4.22 -9.34 10.90
N GLU A 76 4.97 -9.47 9.81
CA GLU A 76 5.63 -10.68 9.37
C GLU A 76 7.03 -10.34 8.85
N GLY A 77 7.90 -11.33 8.73
CA GLY A 77 9.27 -11.14 8.25
C GLY A 77 10.14 -10.38 9.25
N VAL A 78 11.03 -9.53 8.75
CA VAL A 78 12.01 -8.78 9.53
C VAL A 78 12.03 -7.29 9.21
N GLN A 79 11.21 -6.84 8.26
CA GLN A 79 11.13 -5.44 7.83
C GLN A 79 9.69 -4.96 7.67
N SER A 80 9.51 -3.66 7.67
CA SER A 80 8.21 -3.02 7.43
C SER A 80 8.40 -1.62 6.84
N LEU A 81 7.39 -1.13 6.12
CA LEU A 81 7.28 0.28 5.83
C LEU A 81 6.98 1.02 7.15
N HIS A 82 7.87 1.93 7.51
CA HIS A 82 7.75 2.73 8.71
C HIS A 82 7.53 4.20 8.35
N PHE A 83 6.67 4.85 9.10
CA PHE A 83 6.44 6.29 9.00
C PHE A 83 6.32 6.88 10.40
N TYR A 84 7.03 7.96 10.63
CA TYR A 84 7.06 8.63 11.94
C TYR A 84 7.49 10.07 11.81
N SER A 85 6.84 10.96 12.53
CA SER A 85 7.36 12.29 12.82
C SER A 85 7.04 12.69 14.25
N GLY A 86 8.00 13.31 14.91
CA GLY A 86 7.82 13.92 16.23
C GLY A 86 7.34 15.37 16.19
N SER A 87 7.32 16.01 15.02
CA SER A 87 7.09 17.44 14.90
C SER A 87 6.29 17.90 13.68
N ASN A 88 6.22 17.08 12.65
CA ASN A 88 5.54 17.41 11.39
C ASN A 88 4.44 16.42 11.09
N ASP A 89 3.58 16.78 10.14
CA ASP A 89 2.63 15.85 9.57
C ASP A 89 3.35 14.93 8.59
N VAL A 90 3.10 13.64 8.66
CA VAL A 90 3.56 12.68 7.66
C VAL A 90 2.42 12.46 6.65
N ASN A 91 2.68 12.79 5.39
CA ASN A 91 1.69 12.69 4.33
C ASN A 91 2.30 12.02 3.10
N PHE A 92 1.96 10.76 2.89
CA PHE A 92 2.51 9.98 1.79
C PHE A 92 1.48 9.03 1.18
N THR A 93 1.83 8.52 0.00
CA THR A 93 1.15 7.38 -0.62
C THR A 93 2.19 6.34 -1.02
N ALA A 94 1.85 5.06 -0.88
CA ALA A 94 2.61 3.95 -1.43
C ALA A 94 1.70 3.14 -2.35
N GLU A 95 2.07 3.04 -3.63
CA GLU A 95 1.24 2.49 -4.68
C GLU A 95 1.98 1.44 -5.49
N GLN A 96 1.26 0.40 -5.90
CA GLN A 96 1.78 -0.60 -6.82
C GLN A 96 0.72 -0.96 -7.87
N THR A 97 1.15 -1.16 -9.11
CA THR A 97 0.27 -1.62 -10.19
C THR A 97 0.54 -3.07 -10.50
N VAL A 98 -0.48 -3.91 -10.39
CA VAL A 98 -0.43 -5.31 -10.81
C VAL A 98 -1.11 -5.45 -12.16
N ASN A 99 -0.34 -5.77 -13.18
CA ASN A 99 -0.83 -5.95 -14.55
C ASN A 99 -1.00 -7.45 -14.89
N GLY A 100 -1.97 -7.76 -15.74
CA GLY A 100 -2.14 -9.11 -16.27
C GLY A 100 -2.80 -10.08 -15.30
N LEU A 101 -3.51 -9.59 -14.30
CA LEU A 101 -4.40 -10.42 -13.48
C LEU A 101 -5.51 -11.02 -14.36
N GLU A 102 -5.85 -12.28 -14.13
CA GLU A 102 -6.98 -12.94 -14.78
C GLU A 102 -8.30 -12.40 -14.21
N GLU A 103 -9.40 -12.63 -14.93
CA GLU A 103 -10.73 -12.34 -14.40
C GLU A 103 -10.98 -13.22 -13.16
N GLY A 104 -11.36 -12.59 -12.05
CA GLY A 104 -11.55 -13.29 -10.79
C GLY A 104 -11.84 -12.34 -9.62
N THR A 105 -11.98 -12.93 -8.46
CA THR A 105 -12.10 -12.18 -7.19
C THR A 105 -10.75 -12.17 -6.49
N TYR A 106 -10.33 -11.01 -6.10
CA TYR A 106 -9.07 -10.78 -5.37
C TYR A 106 -9.38 -10.10 -4.05
N LYS A 107 -8.58 -10.39 -3.06
CA LYS A 107 -8.62 -9.73 -1.76
C LYS A 107 -7.31 -8.98 -1.54
N LEU A 108 -7.40 -7.71 -1.14
CA LEU A 108 -6.27 -6.95 -0.65
C LEU A 108 -6.30 -6.97 0.87
N THR A 109 -5.19 -7.36 1.48
CA THR A 109 -5.01 -7.33 2.93
C THR A 109 -3.82 -6.45 3.27
N ALA A 110 -3.98 -5.58 4.25
CA ALA A 110 -2.90 -4.75 4.77
C ALA A 110 -2.90 -4.77 6.30
N HIS A 111 -1.72 -4.72 6.88
CA HIS A 111 -1.54 -4.69 8.33
C HIS A 111 -0.89 -3.38 8.72
N ILE A 112 -1.43 -2.70 9.73
CA ILE A 112 -0.92 -1.44 10.23
C ILE A 112 -0.96 -1.41 11.75
N GLN A 113 0.00 -0.75 12.35
CA GLN A 113 0.03 -0.39 13.76
C GLN A 113 0.51 1.05 13.94
N GLY A 114 0.34 1.59 15.10
CA GLY A 114 0.82 2.90 15.48
C GLY A 114 -0.26 3.72 16.16
N ASP A 115 0.04 4.98 16.41
CA ASP A 115 -0.94 5.93 16.89
C ASP A 115 -0.77 7.30 16.20
N ALA A 116 -1.80 8.08 16.26
CA ALA A 116 -1.85 9.42 15.68
C ALA A 116 -1.43 10.52 16.68
N ALA A 117 -0.82 10.16 17.81
CA ALA A 117 -0.43 11.07 18.89
C ALA A 117 -1.57 12.01 19.34
N GLY A 118 -2.82 11.51 19.30
CA GLY A 118 -4.00 12.28 19.66
C GLY A 118 -4.53 13.22 18.57
N ASP A 119 -4.03 13.12 17.35
CA ASP A 119 -4.57 13.89 16.21
C ASP A 119 -5.86 13.25 15.69
N GLU A 120 -7.00 13.88 16.02
CA GLU A 120 -8.33 13.44 15.60
C GLU A 120 -8.57 13.61 14.08
N ASN A 121 -7.65 14.24 13.36
CA ASN A 121 -7.76 14.43 11.91
C ASN A 121 -6.78 13.54 11.12
N ALA A 122 -6.06 12.65 11.80
CA ALA A 122 -5.22 11.68 11.12
C ALA A 122 -6.09 10.71 10.33
N GLU A 123 -5.77 10.53 9.07
CA GLU A 123 -6.47 9.61 8.16
C GLU A 123 -5.50 8.57 7.63
N VAL A 124 -5.84 7.30 7.81
CA VAL A 124 -5.17 6.17 7.19
C VAL A 124 -6.21 5.36 6.46
N TYR A 125 -5.97 5.05 5.20
CA TYR A 125 -6.85 4.18 4.43
C TYR A 125 -6.08 3.36 3.40
N PHE A 126 -6.66 2.24 3.03
CA PHE A 126 -6.15 1.37 1.98
C PHE A 126 -7.15 1.36 0.82
N TYR A 127 -6.65 1.31 -0.40
CA TYR A 127 -7.55 1.27 -1.55
C TYR A 127 -7.02 0.40 -2.69
N ALA A 128 -7.94 -0.03 -3.53
CA ALA A 128 -7.67 -0.63 -4.82
C ALA A 128 -8.40 0.13 -5.91
N VAL A 129 -7.77 0.28 -7.07
CA VAL A 129 -8.42 0.82 -8.27
C VAL A 129 -8.58 -0.31 -9.27
N VAL A 130 -9.84 -0.68 -9.57
CA VAL A 130 -10.19 -1.75 -10.49
C VAL A 130 -11.06 -1.18 -11.61
N ASN A 131 -10.62 -1.28 -12.85
CA ASN A 131 -11.35 -0.74 -14.02
C ASN A 131 -11.68 0.77 -13.88
N GLY A 132 -10.83 1.53 -13.19
CA GLY A 132 -11.02 2.96 -12.96
C GLY A 132 -11.93 3.31 -11.79
N GLU A 133 -12.48 2.32 -11.10
CA GLU A 133 -13.26 2.52 -9.88
C GLU A 133 -12.40 2.25 -8.64
N GLN A 134 -12.44 3.16 -7.67
CA GLN A 134 -11.72 3.03 -6.41
C GLN A 134 -12.62 2.41 -5.35
N VAL A 135 -12.10 1.35 -4.72
CA VAL A 135 -12.65 0.76 -3.50
C VAL A 135 -11.68 1.05 -2.37
N LYS A 136 -12.15 1.52 -1.23
CA LYS A 136 -11.28 1.82 -0.08
C LYS A 136 -11.84 1.28 1.23
N VAL A 137 -10.95 1.08 2.18
CA VAL A 137 -11.27 0.79 3.58
C VAL A 137 -10.40 1.67 4.46
N ASP A 138 -10.98 2.21 5.52
CA ASP A 138 -10.23 3.00 6.49
C ASP A 138 -9.35 2.07 7.33
N GLY A 139 -8.16 2.54 7.67
CA GLY A 139 -7.24 1.90 8.60
C GLY A 139 -7.45 2.44 10.01
N GLU A 140 -7.05 1.66 11.00
CA GLU A 140 -7.11 2.09 12.40
C GLU A 140 -5.72 2.07 13.02
N LEU A 141 -5.36 3.15 13.70
CA LEU A 141 -4.15 3.26 14.50
C LEU A 141 -4.51 3.02 15.97
N ASN A 142 -4.40 1.77 16.39
CA ASN A 142 -4.86 1.29 17.71
C ASN A 142 -3.77 1.34 18.79
N GLY A 143 -2.69 2.07 18.55
CA GLY A 143 -1.53 2.17 19.41
C GLY A 143 -0.40 1.22 19.00
N TYR A 144 0.70 1.38 19.67
CA TYR A 144 1.94 0.66 19.40
C TYR A 144 1.77 -0.85 19.69
N VAL A 145 2.27 -1.70 18.79
CA VAL A 145 2.16 -3.17 18.87
C VAL A 145 0.73 -3.70 18.81
N ASN A 146 -0.26 -2.86 18.52
CA ASN A 146 -1.65 -3.26 18.34
C ASN A 146 -2.01 -3.22 16.85
N TRP A 147 -1.78 -4.34 16.18
CA TRP A 147 -1.99 -4.47 14.75
C TRP A 147 -3.46 -4.46 14.37
N TYR A 148 -3.79 -3.60 13.41
CA TYR A 148 -5.06 -3.61 12.70
C TYR A 148 -4.89 -4.28 11.33
N THR A 149 -5.85 -5.07 10.92
CA THR A 149 -5.89 -5.71 9.60
C THR A 149 -7.02 -5.12 8.78
N ALA A 150 -6.67 -4.43 7.72
CA ALA A 150 -7.61 -3.94 6.72
C ALA A 150 -7.80 -4.99 5.62
N GLU A 151 -9.03 -5.21 5.19
CA GLU A 151 -9.36 -6.12 4.09
C GLU A 151 -10.30 -5.44 3.10
N LEU A 152 -9.91 -5.46 1.81
CA LEU A 152 -10.79 -5.11 0.70
C LEU A 152 -11.12 -6.38 -0.08
N PRO A 153 -12.40 -6.65 -0.36
CA PRO A 153 -12.84 -7.80 -1.16
C PRO A 153 -12.57 -7.60 -2.64
#